data_56935358bcab650c63436b6d00b89e46
#
_entry.id   56935358bcab650c63436b6d00b89e46
#
_cell.length_a   1.000
_cell.length_b   1.000
_cell.length_c   1.000
_cell.angle_alpha   90.00
_cell.angle_beta   90.00
_cell.angle_gamma   90.00
#
_symmetry.space_group_name_H-M   'P 1'
#
loop_
_entity.id
_entity.type
_entity.pdbx_description
1 polymer ?
#
loop_
_entity_poly.entity_id
_entity_poly.type
_entity_poly.pdbx_seq_one_letter_code
_entity_poly.pdbx_strand_id
1 'polypeptide(L)'
;MDRQHTDAQPGMTYMGPAPATGPGNISPRSAGKPTRAWVLLPSGGRLNLLAPDPWAWTDIDLAIGLSRTYRWAGYSAWDLPLSVAQHSLTVLTLCKIASDTELSPAEALRELLHDAVEALLGGVDVITPLKPYLGAEFVELAARMQAALDTRYRLPAWTAESYQRHKSADRLAAASEALHVAAWSPHEIQNDLEIAEEPLTTDPLQLPKGMGPWEPWPPQTAAKLFLEELQSLISRTGSP
;
A
#
# COMPACT_ATOMS: atom_id res chain seq x y z
N MET A 1 -12.05 -56.13 6.13
CA MET A 1 -12.85 -55.61 7.24
C MET A 1 -12.27 -54.26 7.53
N ASP A 2 -12.77 -53.21 6.83
CA ASP A 2 -13.85 -52.32 7.22
C ASP A 2 -13.44 -51.39 8.38
N ARG A 3 -13.46 -50.09 8.29
CA ARG A 3 -14.36 -49.10 7.66
C ARG A 3 -13.66 -47.74 7.53
N GLN A 4 -13.91 -47.11 6.42
CA GLN A 4 -13.74 -45.70 6.25
C GLN A 4 -14.78 -44.92 7.09
N HIS A 5 -14.35 -43.86 7.75
CA HIS A 5 -15.26 -42.80 8.18
C HIS A 5 -14.79 -41.50 7.54
N THR A 6 -15.52 -41.12 6.50
CA THR A 6 -15.48 -39.78 5.91
C THR A 6 -16.48 -38.93 6.67
N ASP A 7 -15.99 -38.01 7.49
CA ASP A 7 -16.82 -36.92 8.02
C ASP A 7 -16.87 -35.78 7.00
N ALA A 8 -17.99 -35.73 6.28
CA ALA A 8 -18.33 -34.60 5.43
C ALA A 8 -18.76 -33.42 6.30
N GLN A 9 -18.03 -32.35 6.22
CA GLN A 9 -18.44 -31.05 6.78
C GLN A 9 -19.70 -30.54 6.06
N PRO A 10 -20.71 -29.97 6.75
CA PRO A 10 -21.89 -29.44 6.11
C PRO A 10 -21.55 -28.21 5.29
N GLY A 11 -21.87 -28.26 4.00
CA GLY A 11 -21.67 -27.20 3.04
C GLY A 11 -22.37 -25.91 3.47
N MET A 12 -21.61 -24.84 3.52
CA MET A 12 -22.10 -23.48 3.69
C MET A 12 -22.83 -23.08 2.39
N THR A 13 -24.16 -23.18 2.40
CA THR A 13 -25.00 -22.76 1.29
C THR A 13 -25.00 -21.24 1.23
N TYR A 14 -24.30 -20.67 0.23
CA TYR A 14 -24.41 -19.27 -0.10
C TYR A 14 -25.82 -18.97 -0.58
N MET A 15 -26.64 -18.34 0.24
CA MET A 15 -27.91 -17.76 -0.17
C MET A 15 -27.62 -16.44 -0.87
N GLY A 16 -27.64 -16.45 -2.18
CA GLY A 16 -27.58 -15.23 -3.00
C GLY A 16 -28.69 -14.24 -2.62
N PRO A 17 -28.52 -12.95 -2.88
CA PRO A 17 -29.56 -11.96 -2.59
C PRO A 17 -30.85 -12.30 -3.33
N ALA A 18 -31.98 -12.13 -2.65
CA ALA A 18 -33.31 -12.30 -3.23
C ALA A 18 -33.45 -11.43 -4.49
N PRO A 19 -34.19 -11.90 -5.53
CA PRO A 19 -34.36 -11.13 -6.75
C PRO A 19 -35.07 -9.80 -6.42
N ALA A 20 -34.47 -8.71 -6.91
CA ALA A 20 -35.04 -7.37 -6.77
C ALA A 20 -36.41 -7.31 -7.44
N THR A 21 -37.43 -6.99 -6.72
CA THR A 21 -38.77 -6.72 -7.24
C THR A 21 -38.77 -5.43 -8.05
N GLY A 22 -38.94 -5.52 -9.36
CA GLY A 22 -39.41 -4.52 -10.30
C GLY A 22 -38.59 -3.21 -10.47
N PRO A 23 -38.59 -2.64 -11.66
CA PRO A 23 -37.90 -1.40 -11.93
C PRO A 23 -38.65 -0.22 -11.29
N GLY A 24 -38.27 0.13 -10.11
CA GLY A 24 -38.57 1.45 -9.58
C GLY A 24 -37.82 2.46 -10.47
N ASN A 25 -38.57 3.32 -11.12
CA ASN A 25 -38.08 4.40 -11.96
C ASN A 25 -37.31 5.41 -11.09
N ILE A 26 -36.04 5.12 -10.79
CA ILE A 26 -35.14 6.06 -10.16
C ILE A 26 -34.70 7.00 -11.27
N SER A 27 -35.44 8.09 -11.45
CA SER A 27 -34.93 9.25 -12.16
C SER A 27 -33.53 9.55 -11.62
N PRO A 28 -32.49 9.69 -12.45
CA PRO A 28 -31.20 10.11 -11.98
C PRO A 28 -31.39 11.51 -11.41
N ARG A 29 -31.44 11.63 -10.10
CA ARG A 29 -31.22 12.92 -9.46
C ARG A 29 -29.84 13.34 -9.96
N SER A 30 -29.76 14.46 -10.63
CA SER A 30 -28.51 15.22 -10.83
C SER A 30 -28.08 15.73 -9.45
N ALA A 31 -27.72 14.82 -8.57
CA ALA A 31 -27.08 15.15 -7.32
C ALA A 31 -25.72 15.68 -7.71
N GLY A 32 -25.49 16.97 -7.51
CA GLY A 32 -24.17 17.57 -7.64
C GLY A 32 -23.15 16.68 -6.89
N LYS A 33 -21.90 16.62 -7.40
CA LYS A 33 -20.84 15.85 -6.75
C LYS A 33 -20.82 16.20 -5.25
N PRO A 34 -20.69 15.23 -4.34
CA PRO A 34 -20.62 15.50 -2.90
C PRO A 34 -19.46 16.47 -2.62
N THR A 35 -19.68 17.40 -1.73
CA THR A 35 -18.64 18.38 -1.33
C THR A 35 -17.77 17.90 -0.19
N ARG A 36 -18.07 16.74 0.38
CA ARG A 36 -17.37 16.15 1.53
C ARG A 36 -17.33 14.64 1.43
N ALA A 37 -16.14 14.07 1.72
CA ALA A 37 -15.94 12.61 1.86
C ALA A 37 -15.08 12.40 3.11
N TRP A 38 -15.73 12.09 4.22
CA TRP A 38 -15.07 11.94 5.52
C TRP A 38 -14.78 10.49 5.85
N VAL A 39 -13.58 10.24 6.38
CA VAL A 39 -13.25 9.00 7.07
C VAL A 39 -12.94 9.28 8.54
N LEU A 40 -13.31 8.34 9.41
CA LEU A 40 -12.95 8.35 10.82
C LEU A 40 -11.66 7.56 10.98
N LEU A 41 -10.65 8.20 11.55
CA LEU A 41 -9.33 7.62 11.76
C LEU A 41 -9.26 6.83 13.07
N PRO A 42 -8.33 5.89 13.23
CA PRO A 42 -8.12 5.14 14.48
C PRO A 42 -7.91 6.03 15.71
N SER A 43 -7.27 7.20 15.56
CA SER A 43 -7.11 8.19 16.62
C SER A 43 -8.41 8.89 17.06
N GLY A 44 -9.50 8.68 16.33
CA GLY A 44 -10.76 9.43 16.49
C GLY A 44 -10.81 10.73 15.68
N GLY A 45 -9.72 11.10 14.99
CA GLY A 45 -9.66 12.21 14.05
C GLY A 45 -10.54 11.97 12.82
N ARG A 46 -10.81 13.02 12.05
CA ARG A 46 -11.59 12.96 10.81
C ARG A 46 -10.81 13.56 9.67
N LEU A 47 -10.64 12.79 8.60
CA LEU A 47 -9.97 13.23 7.38
C LEU A 47 -11.01 13.45 6.28
N ASN A 48 -11.00 14.63 5.68
CA ASN A 48 -11.77 14.92 4.47
C ASN A 48 -10.94 14.58 3.23
N LEU A 49 -11.29 13.53 2.52
CA LEU A 49 -10.55 13.07 1.35
C LEU A 49 -10.58 14.06 0.18
N LEU A 50 -11.61 14.93 0.10
CA LEU A 50 -11.73 15.92 -0.97
C LEU A 50 -10.90 17.20 -0.72
N ALA A 51 -10.61 17.50 0.55
CA ALA A 51 -9.80 18.63 0.97
C ALA A 51 -8.98 18.22 2.22
N PRO A 52 -7.91 17.43 2.05
CA PRO A 52 -7.13 16.92 3.16
C PRO A 52 -6.38 18.03 3.88
N ASP A 53 -6.57 18.09 5.20
CA ASP A 53 -5.76 18.92 6.08
C ASP A 53 -4.51 18.11 6.46
N PRO A 54 -3.28 18.64 6.25
CA PRO A 54 -2.04 17.94 6.61
C PRO A 54 -1.95 17.48 8.07
N TRP A 55 -2.72 18.09 8.96
CA TRP A 55 -2.71 17.83 10.39
C TRP A 55 -3.89 16.97 10.88
N ALA A 56 -4.71 16.47 9.96
CA ALA A 56 -5.91 15.71 10.30
C ALA A 56 -5.63 14.28 10.77
N TRP A 57 -4.46 13.73 10.50
CA TRP A 57 -4.06 12.36 10.90
C TRP A 57 -2.82 12.37 11.78
N THR A 58 -2.61 11.30 12.52
CA THR A 58 -1.39 11.02 13.27
C THR A 58 -0.49 10.04 12.51
N ASP A 59 0.79 9.94 12.90
CA ASP A 59 1.71 8.95 12.32
C ASP A 59 1.25 7.51 12.60
N ILE A 60 0.56 7.31 13.74
CA ILE A 60 -0.06 6.03 14.09
C ILE A 60 -1.22 5.73 13.13
N ASP A 61 -2.07 6.70 12.80
CA ASP A 61 -3.16 6.51 11.84
C ASP A 61 -2.61 6.10 10.48
N LEU A 62 -1.55 6.75 10.02
CA LEU A 62 -0.90 6.43 8.75
C LEU A 62 -0.32 5.01 8.77
N ALA A 63 0.44 4.66 9.80
CA ALA A 63 1.03 3.32 9.93
C ALA A 63 -0.04 2.22 9.97
N ILE A 64 -1.14 2.42 10.71
CA ILE A 64 -2.27 1.50 10.74
C ILE A 64 -2.93 1.42 9.35
N GLY A 65 -3.14 2.54 8.68
CA GLY A 65 -3.71 2.59 7.34
C GLY A 65 -2.87 1.78 6.35
N LEU A 66 -1.57 2.08 6.26
CA LEU A 66 -0.64 1.38 5.35
C LEU A 66 -0.51 -0.12 5.65
N SER A 67 -0.57 -0.52 6.91
CA SER A 67 -0.54 -1.93 7.29
C SER A 67 -1.81 -2.71 6.91
N ARG A 68 -2.88 -2.02 6.59
CA ARG A 68 -4.19 -2.57 6.19
C ARG A 68 -4.56 -2.27 4.74
N THR A 69 -3.72 -1.55 4.03
CA THR A 69 -3.77 -1.39 2.58
C THR A 69 -2.91 -2.49 1.98
N TYR A 70 -3.49 -3.31 1.11
CA TYR A 70 -2.84 -4.51 0.62
C TYR A 70 -2.48 -4.38 -0.85
N ARG A 71 -1.27 -4.78 -1.17
CA ARG A 71 -0.77 -4.91 -2.55
C ARG A 71 -1.37 -6.12 -3.23
N TRP A 72 -1.23 -6.19 -4.55
CA TRP A 72 -1.70 -7.33 -5.36
C TRP A 72 -3.19 -7.60 -5.21
N ALA A 73 -3.99 -6.53 -5.00
CA ALA A 73 -5.44 -6.62 -4.74
C ALA A 73 -5.78 -7.53 -3.53
N GLY A 74 -4.85 -7.70 -2.60
CA GLY A 74 -5.01 -8.56 -1.42
C GLY A 74 -4.78 -10.06 -1.70
N TYR A 75 -4.37 -10.45 -2.90
CA TYR A 75 -4.04 -11.84 -3.21
C TYR A 75 -2.59 -12.16 -2.84
N SER A 76 -2.40 -13.36 -2.28
CA SER A 76 -1.11 -13.85 -1.82
C SER A 76 -1.09 -15.39 -1.86
N ALA A 77 0.09 -15.98 -2.04
CA ALA A 77 0.32 -17.41 -1.83
C ALA A 77 0.53 -17.75 -0.36
N TRP A 78 0.59 -16.76 0.52
CA TRP A 78 0.71 -16.89 1.97
C TRP A 78 -0.66 -16.71 2.64
N ASP A 79 -0.75 -17.03 3.93
CA ASP A 79 -1.97 -16.84 4.72
C ASP A 79 -2.41 -15.37 4.83
N LEU A 80 -1.45 -14.45 4.77
CA LEU A 80 -1.71 -13.02 4.84
C LEU A 80 -1.35 -12.33 3.52
N PRO A 81 -2.06 -11.27 3.14
CA PRO A 81 -1.67 -10.43 2.01
C PRO A 81 -0.55 -9.46 2.41
N LEU A 82 0.28 -9.08 1.42
CA LEU A 82 1.35 -8.11 1.61
C LEU A 82 0.77 -6.71 1.81
N SER A 83 1.21 -6.04 2.87
CA SER A 83 0.80 -4.65 3.14
C SER A 83 1.67 -3.63 2.42
N VAL A 84 1.10 -2.46 2.12
CA VAL A 84 1.86 -1.30 1.62
C VAL A 84 2.91 -0.84 2.63
N ALA A 85 2.67 -1.00 3.94
CA ALA A 85 3.68 -0.70 4.97
C ALA A 85 4.94 -1.53 4.82
N GLN A 86 4.81 -2.85 4.60
CA GLN A 86 5.96 -3.74 4.39
C GLN A 86 6.66 -3.44 3.06
N HIS A 87 5.91 -3.22 1.98
CA HIS A 87 6.44 -2.78 0.69
C HIS A 87 7.26 -1.50 0.80
N SER A 88 6.74 -0.48 1.49
CA SER A 88 7.44 0.80 1.66
C SER A 88 8.79 0.64 2.39
N LEU A 89 8.86 -0.27 3.37
CA LEU A 89 10.13 -0.63 4.03
C LEU A 89 11.08 -1.35 3.08
N THR A 90 10.57 -2.23 2.22
CA THR A 90 11.35 -2.91 1.17
C THR A 90 11.94 -1.88 0.20
N VAL A 91 11.12 -0.98 -0.35
CA VAL A 91 11.58 0.05 -1.29
C VAL A 91 12.61 0.97 -0.64
N LEU A 92 12.37 1.46 0.58
CA LEU A 92 13.35 2.26 1.31
C LEU A 92 14.69 1.52 1.48
N THR A 93 14.65 0.25 1.83
CA THR A 93 15.86 -0.57 2.01
C THR A 93 16.63 -0.71 0.68
N LEU A 94 15.92 -0.97 -0.42
CA LEU A 94 16.53 -1.07 -1.75
C LEU A 94 17.10 0.28 -2.21
N CYS A 95 16.44 1.40 -1.95
CA CYS A 95 16.97 2.72 -2.24
C CYS A 95 18.25 3.02 -1.43
N LYS A 96 18.30 2.62 -0.16
CA LYS A 96 19.51 2.75 0.67
C LYS A 96 20.66 1.91 0.11
N ILE A 97 20.41 0.70 -0.38
CA ILE A 97 21.40 -0.19 -0.98
C ILE A 97 21.91 0.35 -2.33
N ALA A 98 21.00 0.90 -3.15
CA ALA A 98 21.30 1.40 -4.48
C ALA A 98 21.94 2.81 -4.49
N SER A 99 22.05 3.47 -3.35
CA SER A 99 22.63 4.80 -3.26
C SER A 99 24.13 4.74 -2.98
N ASP A 100 24.93 5.47 -3.75
CA ASP A 100 26.39 5.55 -3.56
C ASP A 100 26.77 6.26 -2.25
N THR A 101 25.86 7.05 -1.70
CA THR A 101 26.02 7.75 -0.43
C THR A 101 24.86 7.49 0.49
N GLU A 102 25.03 7.69 1.79
CA GLU A 102 23.91 7.59 2.73
C GLU A 102 22.82 8.61 2.36
N LEU A 103 21.58 8.13 2.22
CA LEU A 103 20.42 9.02 1.99
C LEU A 103 20.27 9.96 3.19
N SER A 104 20.07 11.24 2.91
CA SER A 104 19.64 12.15 3.97
C SER A 104 18.34 11.66 4.61
N PRO A 105 18.08 11.98 5.89
CA PRO A 105 16.82 11.57 6.53
C PRO A 105 15.57 12.05 5.78
N ALA A 106 15.63 13.21 5.14
CA ALA A 106 14.52 13.74 4.36
C ALA A 106 14.29 12.94 3.05
N GLU A 107 15.36 12.53 2.35
CA GLU A 107 15.24 11.65 1.18
C GLU A 107 14.73 10.27 1.58
N ALA A 108 15.25 9.68 2.65
CA ALA A 108 14.77 8.41 3.18
C ALA A 108 13.30 8.47 3.59
N LEU A 109 12.85 9.61 4.15
CA LEU A 109 11.46 9.86 4.49
C LEU A 109 10.57 9.92 3.25
N ARG A 110 11.05 10.57 2.17
CA ARG A 110 10.35 10.59 0.87
C ARG A 110 10.19 9.16 0.30
N GLU A 111 11.24 8.34 0.38
CA GLU A 111 11.20 6.94 -0.07
C GLU A 111 10.22 6.10 0.77
N LEU A 112 10.23 6.24 2.10
CA LEU A 112 9.33 5.52 2.99
C LEU A 112 7.85 5.88 2.74
N LEU A 113 7.58 7.14 2.38
CA LEU A 113 6.23 7.69 2.24
C LEU A 113 5.72 7.72 0.78
N HIS A 114 6.40 7.07 -0.17
CA HIS A 114 6.06 7.17 -1.59
C HIS A 114 4.64 6.71 -1.91
N ASP A 115 4.13 5.67 -1.24
CA ASP A 115 2.78 5.11 -1.40
C ASP A 115 1.82 5.48 -0.25
N ALA A 116 2.19 6.47 0.60
CA ALA A 116 1.36 6.86 1.75
C ALA A 116 -0.02 7.42 1.37
N VAL A 117 -0.16 7.95 0.16
CA VAL A 117 -1.44 8.41 -0.41
C VAL A 117 -2.48 7.29 -0.46
N GLU A 118 -2.08 6.06 -0.74
CA GLU A 118 -2.98 4.91 -0.90
C GLU A 118 -3.76 4.61 0.38
N ALA A 119 -3.09 4.64 1.53
CA ALA A 119 -3.74 4.47 2.82
C ALA A 119 -4.73 5.60 3.13
N LEU A 120 -4.33 6.85 2.85
CA LEU A 120 -5.12 8.04 3.17
C LEU A 120 -6.31 8.25 2.21
N LEU A 121 -6.24 7.73 0.99
CA LEU A 121 -7.36 7.73 0.02
C LEU A 121 -8.37 6.59 0.23
N GLY A 122 -8.39 5.99 1.41
CA GLY A 122 -9.37 4.96 1.76
C GLY A 122 -8.84 3.54 1.69
N GLY A 123 -7.53 3.36 1.72
CA GLY A 123 -6.88 2.05 1.78
C GLY A 123 -6.96 1.28 0.46
N VAL A 124 -6.82 1.98 -0.66
CA VAL A 124 -6.86 1.36 -2.01
C VAL A 124 -5.50 1.51 -2.68
N ASP A 125 -4.79 0.40 -2.79
CA ASP A 125 -3.66 0.26 -3.70
C ASP A 125 -4.18 -0.01 -5.11
N VAL A 126 -4.04 0.99 -5.98
CA VAL A 126 -4.41 0.88 -7.39
C VAL A 126 -3.20 0.43 -8.19
N ILE A 127 -3.28 -0.76 -8.77
CA ILE A 127 -2.22 -1.25 -9.66
C ILE A 127 -1.91 -0.22 -10.76
N THR A 128 -0.63 0.01 -11.00
CA THR A 128 -0.15 1.09 -11.89
C THR A 128 -0.80 1.08 -13.28
N PRO A 129 -0.98 -0.06 -13.98
CA PRO A 129 -1.63 -0.09 -15.28
C PRO A 129 -3.10 0.37 -15.28
N LEU A 130 -3.77 0.34 -14.12
CA LEU A 130 -5.18 0.77 -14.00
C LEU A 130 -5.30 2.27 -13.74
N LYS A 131 -4.27 2.92 -13.17
CA LYS A 131 -4.32 4.37 -12.82
C LYS A 131 -4.79 5.27 -13.96
N PRO A 132 -4.36 5.09 -15.24
CA PRO A 132 -4.83 5.93 -16.36
C PRO A 132 -6.34 5.85 -16.64
N TYR A 133 -6.99 4.76 -16.25
CA TYR A 133 -8.42 4.52 -16.49
C TYR A 133 -9.34 5.10 -15.40
N LEU A 134 -8.78 5.59 -14.29
CA LEU A 134 -9.56 6.14 -13.17
C LEU A 134 -10.00 7.61 -13.38
N GLY A 135 -9.53 8.24 -14.47
CA GLY A 135 -9.92 9.59 -14.84
C GLY A 135 -9.17 10.70 -14.10
N ALA A 136 -9.36 11.94 -14.58
CA ALA A 136 -8.64 13.11 -14.08
C ALA A 136 -8.98 13.42 -12.62
N GLU A 137 -10.22 13.20 -12.20
CA GLU A 137 -10.66 13.44 -10.83
C GLU A 137 -9.92 12.61 -9.79
N PHE A 138 -9.57 11.36 -10.12
CA PHE A 138 -8.76 10.54 -9.24
C PHE A 138 -7.33 11.08 -9.14
N VAL A 139 -6.74 11.48 -10.26
CA VAL A 139 -5.40 12.08 -10.30
C VAL A 139 -5.36 13.36 -9.45
N GLU A 140 -6.39 14.21 -9.55
CA GLU A 140 -6.48 15.43 -8.74
C GLU A 140 -6.65 15.15 -7.24
N LEU A 141 -7.42 14.11 -6.87
CA LEU A 141 -7.56 13.69 -5.47
C LEU A 141 -6.23 13.19 -4.92
N ALA A 142 -5.54 12.32 -5.66
CA ALA A 142 -4.23 11.80 -5.29
C ALA A 142 -3.20 12.93 -5.14
N ALA A 143 -3.18 13.89 -6.09
CA ALA A 143 -2.27 15.03 -6.03
C ALA A 143 -2.52 15.95 -4.81
N ARG A 144 -3.79 16.18 -4.43
CA ARG A 144 -4.12 16.95 -3.22
C ARG A 144 -3.68 16.25 -1.95
N MET A 145 -3.88 14.93 -1.88
CA MET A 145 -3.43 14.13 -0.74
C MET A 145 -1.90 14.11 -0.66
N GLN A 146 -1.22 13.97 -1.80
CA GLN A 146 0.24 14.05 -1.87
C GLN A 146 0.76 15.41 -1.39
N ALA A 147 0.13 16.51 -1.80
CA ALA A 147 0.51 17.84 -1.33
C ALA A 147 0.34 18.01 0.18
N ALA A 148 -0.70 17.41 0.77
CA ALA A 148 -0.88 17.39 2.21
C ALA A 148 0.20 16.57 2.93
N LEU A 149 0.60 15.41 2.37
CA LEU A 149 1.72 14.61 2.86
C LEU A 149 3.05 15.38 2.77
N ASP A 150 3.34 15.97 1.61
CA ASP A 150 4.56 16.76 1.39
C ASP A 150 4.66 17.91 2.41
N THR A 151 3.55 18.58 2.68
CA THR A 151 3.46 19.65 3.68
C THR A 151 3.73 19.14 5.10
N ARG A 152 3.03 18.06 5.50
CA ARG A 152 3.12 17.52 6.85
C ARG A 152 4.54 17.05 7.19
N TYR A 153 5.15 16.28 6.27
CA TYR A 153 6.45 15.66 6.50
C TYR A 153 7.62 16.44 5.89
N ARG A 154 7.35 17.63 5.31
CA ARG A 154 8.35 18.49 4.65
C ARG A 154 9.20 17.70 3.65
N LEU A 155 8.53 16.89 2.83
CA LEU A 155 9.21 16.01 1.90
C LEU A 155 9.90 16.79 0.80
N PRO A 156 11.17 16.48 0.47
CA PRO A 156 11.87 17.14 -0.62
C PRO A 156 11.24 16.77 -1.97
N ALA A 157 11.35 17.64 -2.96
CA ALA A 157 10.99 17.30 -4.32
C ALA A 157 11.93 16.20 -4.86
N TRP A 158 11.41 15.34 -5.74
CA TRP A 158 12.23 14.41 -6.47
C TRP A 158 13.23 15.16 -7.39
N THR A 159 14.49 14.79 -7.31
CA THR A 159 15.46 15.09 -8.41
C THR A 159 15.31 14.01 -9.48
N ALA A 160 15.84 14.26 -10.69
CA ALA A 160 15.81 13.23 -11.74
C ALA A 160 16.52 11.94 -11.30
N GLU A 161 17.64 12.07 -10.59
CA GLU A 161 18.42 10.94 -10.08
C GLU A 161 17.68 10.17 -8.98
N SER A 162 17.19 10.86 -7.94
CA SER A 162 16.45 10.21 -6.85
C SER A 162 15.16 9.55 -7.36
N TYR A 163 14.49 10.16 -8.35
CA TYR A 163 13.30 9.55 -8.95
C TYR A 163 13.64 8.28 -9.73
N GLN A 164 14.73 8.25 -10.51
CA GLN A 164 15.16 7.04 -11.22
C GLN A 164 15.55 5.93 -10.25
N ARG A 165 16.32 6.24 -9.20
CA ARG A 165 16.67 5.29 -8.13
C ARG A 165 15.41 4.72 -7.48
N HIS A 166 14.47 5.59 -7.10
CA HIS A 166 13.19 5.19 -6.55
C HIS A 166 12.45 4.23 -7.49
N LYS A 167 12.26 4.60 -8.77
CA LYS A 167 11.51 3.76 -9.72
C LYS A 167 12.17 2.41 -9.97
N SER A 168 13.50 2.34 -9.98
CA SER A 168 14.21 1.04 -10.08
C SER A 168 14.01 0.19 -8.83
N ALA A 169 14.07 0.80 -7.63
CA ALA A 169 13.85 0.09 -6.37
C ALA A 169 12.39 -0.40 -6.23
N ASP A 170 11.42 0.43 -6.59
CA ASP A 170 9.99 0.11 -6.57
C ASP A 170 9.66 -1.06 -7.51
N ARG A 171 10.20 -1.03 -8.76
CA ARG A 171 10.03 -2.14 -9.72
C ARG A 171 10.71 -3.43 -9.26
N LEU A 172 11.92 -3.32 -8.69
CA LEU A 172 12.64 -4.48 -8.15
C LEU A 172 11.89 -5.10 -6.96
N ALA A 173 11.31 -4.26 -6.08
CA ALA A 173 10.42 -4.71 -5.02
C ALA A 173 9.19 -5.40 -5.61
N ALA A 174 8.51 -4.78 -6.59
CA ALA A 174 7.34 -5.35 -7.24
C ALA A 174 7.64 -6.68 -7.96
N ALA A 175 8.77 -6.81 -8.68
CA ALA A 175 9.19 -8.07 -9.29
C ALA A 175 9.37 -9.18 -8.25
N SER A 176 10.05 -8.85 -7.13
CA SER A 176 10.31 -9.79 -6.05
C SER A 176 9.04 -10.22 -5.31
N GLU A 177 8.15 -9.27 -5.05
CA GLU A 177 6.84 -9.52 -4.45
C GLU A 177 5.94 -10.36 -5.37
N ALA A 178 5.95 -10.08 -6.68
CA ALA A 178 5.22 -10.88 -7.66
C ALA A 178 5.64 -12.34 -7.59
N LEU A 179 6.96 -12.62 -7.56
CA LEU A 179 7.50 -13.97 -7.49
C LEU A 179 7.19 -14.64 -6.15
N HIS A 180 7.57 -14.00 -5.04
CA HIS A 180 7.62 -14.65 -3.73
C HIS A 180 6.31 -14.55 -2.94
N VAL A 181 5.48 -13.55 -3.25
CA VAL A 181 4.23 -13.31 -2.51
C VAL A 181 3.00 -13.62 -3.37
N ALA A 182 2.95 -13.12 -4.60
CA ALA A 182 1.78 -13.27 -5.45
C ALA A 182 1.84 -14.52 -6.37
N ALA A 183 2.92 -15.31 -6.30
CA ALA A 183 3.13 -16.58 -7.01
C ALA A 183 3.15 -16.45 -8.56
N TRP A 184 3.55 -15.29 -9.07
CA TRP A 184 3.80 -15.12 -10.50
C TRP A 184 5.08 -15.85 -10.89
N SER A 185 5.12 -16.48 -12.06
CA SER A 185 6.36 -17.02 -12.61
C SER A 185 7.26 -15.91 -13.17
N PRO A 186 8.59 -16.12 -13.26
CA PRO A 186 9.49 -15.15 -13.88
C PRO A 186 9.09 -14.75 -15.31
N HIS A 187 8.55 -15.70 -16.08
CA HIS A 187 8.06 -15.44 -17.43
C HIS A 187 6.86 -14.47 -17.44
N GLU A 188 5.89 -14.67 -16.55
CA GLU A 188 4.71 -13.81 -16.46
C GLU A 188 5.07 -12.42 -15.91
N ILE A 189 6.01 -12.33 -14.96
CA ILE A 189 6.52 -11.04 -14.44
C ILE A 189 7.08 -10.20 -15.60
N GLN A 190 7.86 -10.81 -16.48
CA GLN A 190 8.47 -10.11 -17.59
C GLN A 190 7.48 -9.80 -18.71
N ASN A 191 6.57 -10.71 -19.06
CA ASN A 191 5.73 -10.60 -20.26
C ASN A 191 4.32 -10.05 -19.96
N ASP A 192 3.72 -10.36 -18.83
CA ASP A 192 2.36 -9.94 -18.48
C ASP A 192 2.36 -8.71 -17.59
N LEU A 193 3.32 -8.60 -16.65
CA LEU A 193 3.48 -7.42 -15.80
C LEU A 193 4.41 -6.36 -16.40
N GLU A 194 5.16 -6.70 -17.47
CA GLU A 194 6.12 -5.84 -18.14
C GLU A 194 7.18 -5.28 -17.18
N ILE A 195 7.58 -6.08 -16.17
CA ILE A 195 8.62 -5.72 -15.21
C ILE A 195 9.93 -6.37 -15.67
N ALA A 196 10.91 -5.52 -16.02
CA ALA A 196 12.19 -5.97 -16.56
C ALA A 196 13.21 -6.34 -15.47
N GLU A 197 13.00 -5.87 -14.25
CA GLU A 197 13.89 -6.13 -13.10
C GLU A 197 13.81 -7.61 -12.69
N GLU A 198 15.00 -8.25 -12.56
CA GLU A 198 15.11 -9.62 -12.07
C GLU A 198 14.73 -9.68 -10.57
N PRO A 199 13.79 -10.55 -10.16
CA PRO A 199 13.43 -10.70 -8.76
C PRO A 199 14.61 -11.02 -7.87
N LEU A 200 14.67 -10.44 -6.69
CA LEU A 200 15.68 -10.76 -5.69
C LEU A 200 15.52 -12.19 -5.19
N THR A 201 16.65 -12.86 -4.96
CA THR A 201 16.67 -14.21 -4.35
C THR A 201 16.62 -14.16 -2.82
N THR A 202 16.99 -13.02 -2.24
CA THR A 202 17.08 -12.82 -0.78
C THR A 202 16.22 -11.65 -0.38
N ASP A 203 15.42 -11.83 0.67
CA ASP A 203 14.63 -10.76 1.27
C ASP A 203 15.56 -9.66 1.81
N PRO A 204 15.41 -8.40 1.36
CA PRO A 204 16.25 -7.31 1.81
C PRO A 204 15.91 -6.81 3.20
N LEU A 205 14.75 -7.21 3.76
CA LEU A 205 14.31 -6.74 5.07
C LEU A 205 14.94 -7.55 6.21
N GLN A 206 15.16 -6.89 7.34
CA GLN A 206 15.43 -7.58 8.58
C GLN A 206 14.14 -8.25 9.08
N LEU A 207 14.15 -9.57 9.13
CA LEU A 207 12.95 -10.35 9.44
C LEU A 207 12.55 -10.21 10.92
N PRO A 208 11.28 -9.96 11.22
CA PRO A 208 10.76 -10.08 12.57
C PRO A 208 10.90 -11.51 13.10
N LYS A 209 11.00 -11.66 14.41
CA LYS A 209 11.13 -12.97 15.04
C LYS A 209 9.99 -13.90 14.64
N GLY A 210 10.34 -15.04 14.08
CA GLY A 210 9.40 -16.09 13.69
C GLY A 210 8.79 -15.94 12.31
N MET A 211 9.20 -14.92 11.53
CA MET A 211 8.79 -14.72 10.15
C MET A 211 9.82 -15.28 9.18
N GLY A 212 9.35 -15.85 8.09
CA GLY A 212 10.17 -16.32 6.98
C GLY A 212 10.51 -15.20 5.99
N PRO A 213 11.50 -15.43 5.09
CA PRO A 213 11.76 -14.49 3.99
C PRO A 213 10.51 -14.30 3.10
N TRP A 214 10.22 -13.06 2.71
CA TRP A 214 9.08 -12.69 1.87
C TRP A 214 7.69 -12.96 2.47
N GLU A 215 7.63 -13.49 3.68
CA GLU A 215 6.36 -13.71 4.37
C GLU A 215 5.68 -12.37 4.67
N PRO A 216 4.41 -12.19 4.26
CA PRO A 216 3.65 -10.99 4.62
C PRO A 216 3.44 -10.90 6.14
N TRP A 217 3.79 -9.76 6.69
CA TRP A 217 3.71 -9.56 8.14
C TRP A 217 2.27 -9.30 8.60
N PRO A 218 1.92 -9.76 9.80
CA PRO A 218 0.66 -9.36 10.43
C PRO A 218 0.54 -7.82 10.49
N PRO A 219 -0.67 -7.26 10.29
CA PRO A 219 -0.85 -5.79 10.24
C PRO A 219 -0.26 -5.05 11.43
N GLN A 220 -0.32 -5.63 12.65
CA GLN A 220 0.24 -5.02 13.84
C GLN A 220 1.77 -4.95 13.78
N THR A 221 2.42 -5.98 13.25
CA THR A 221 3.88 -6.01 13.05
C THR A 221 4.30 -5.02 11.98
N ALA A 222 3.62 -5.01 10.83
CA ALA A 222 3.90 -4.08 9.75
C ALA A 222 3.71 -2.62 10.19
N ALA A 223 2.60 -2.31 10.89
CA ALA A 223 2.36 -0.97 11.43
C ALA A 223 3.44 -0.54 12.42
N LYS A 224 3.83 -1.42 13.33
CA LYS A 224 4.87 -1.14 14.34
C LYS A 224 6.20 -0.80 13.67
N LEU A 225 6.70 -1.65 12.78
CA LEU A 225 8.00 -1.47 12.14
C LEU A 225 8.03 -0.26 11.22
N PHE A 226 6.95 -0.02 10.47
CA PHE A 226 6.79 1.19 9.68
C PHE A 226 6.82 2.46 10.56
N LEU A 227 6.08 2.46 11.67
CA LEU A 227 6.03 3.59 12.60
C LEU A 227 7.38 3.87 13.25
N GLU A 228 8.11 2.82 13.65
CA GLU A 228 9.45 2.93 14.23
C GLU A 228 10.42 3.58 13.23
N GLU A 229 10.43 3.15 11.97
CA GLU A 229 11.28 3.76 10.94
C GLU A 229 10.84 5.20 10.64
N LEU A 230 9.53 5.46 10.50
CA LEU A 230 8.99 6.80 10.28
C LEU A 230 9.44 7.78 11.39
N GLN A 231 9.27 7.40 12.65
CA GLN A 231 9.65 8.24 13.78
C GLN A 231 11.17 8.43 13.88
N SER A 232 11.95 7.40 13.59
CA SER A 232 13.41 7.49 13.52
C SER A 232 13.85 8.52 12.48
N LEU A 233 13.27 8.47 11.28
CA LEU A 233 13.59 9.42 10.21
C LEU A 233 13.15 10.86 10.55
N ILE A 234 11.92 11.04 11.08
CA ILE A 234 11.44 12.36 11.52
C ILE A 234 12.37 12.96 12.58
N SER A 235 12.79 12.18 13.57
CA SER A 235 13.69 12.68 14.62
C SER A 235 15.05 13.15 14.08
N ARG A 236 15.54 12.53 13.01
CA ARG A 236 16.82 12.85 12.34
C ARG A 236 16.71 14.01 11.35
N THR A 237 15.50 14.37 10.87
CA THR A 237 15.32 15.55 10.01
C THR A 237 15.44 16.87 10.75
N GLY A 238 15.60 16.86 12.08
CA GLY A 238 15.75 18.08 12.87
C GLY A 238 14.45 18.87 12.92
N SER A 239 13.34 18.24 13.31
CA SER A 239 12.11 18.99 13.63
C SER A 239 12.38 19.97 14.78
N PRO A 240 11.88 21.23 14.62
CA PRO A 240 12.02 22.23 15.68
C PRO A 240 11.24 21.87 16.90
#